data_a40785477cb1217bef31b2124a443aa9
#
_entry.id   a40785477cb1217bef31b2124a443aa9
#
_cell.length_a   1.000
_cell.length_b   1.000
_cell.length_c   1.000
_cell.angle_alpha   90.00
_cell.angle_beta   90.00
_cell.angle_gamma   90.00
#
_symmetry.space_group_name_H-M   'P 1'
#
loop_
_entity.id
_entity.type
_entity.pdbx_description
1 polymer ?
#
loop_
_entity_poly.entity_id
_entity_poly.type
_entity_poly.pdbx_seq_one_letter_code
_entity_poly.pdbx_strand_id
1 'polypeptide(L)'
;GGSSHRFRFIRRDSDGRPELHDDIIDVVFVQSGEGTLLVGGEMIGRSNTPGSAINGGVRYPVAAGDVLHIPARTPHGYLVPDGGHITYVLVRVPAFGG
;
A
#
# COMPACT_ATOMS: atom_id res chain seq x y z
N GLY A 1 26.52 7.37 -6.23
CA GLY A 1 26.06 6.69 -5.08
C GLY A 1 24.66 6.15 -5.26
N GLY A 2 24.40 5.08 -4.62
CA GLY A 2 23.11 4.46 -4.69
C GLY A 2 22.02 5.30 -4.06
N SER A 3 20.93 5.40 -4.76
CA SER A 3 19.74 5.97 -4.18
C SER A 3 19.08 4.95 -3.24
N SER A 4 18.67 5.40 -2.07
CA SER A 4 17.86 4.59 -1.17
C SER A 4 16.39 4.55 -1.58
N HIS A 5 16.03 5.26 -2.64
CA HIS A 5 14.65 5.36 -3.09
C HIS A 5 14.42 4.46 -4.29
N ARG A 6 13.24 3.88 -4.32
CA ARG A 6 12.76 3.10 -5.46
C ARG A 6 11.42 3.63 -5.89
N PHE A 7 11.27 3.81 -7.19
CA PHE A 7 10.02 4.25 -7.79
C PHE A 7 9.42 3.09 -8.57
N ARG A 8 8.12 2.86 -8.36
CA ARG A 8 7.39 1.85 -9.12
C ARG A 8 6.04 2.43 -9.53
N PHE A 9 5.68 2.23 -10.78
CA PHE A 9 4.33 2.52 -11.24
C PHE A 9 3.52 1.24 -11.17
N ILE A 10 2.38 1.29 -10.49
CA ILE A 10 1.58 0.11 -10.21
C ILE A 10 0.15 0.38 -10.67
N ARG A 11 -0.45 -0.61 -11.31
CA ARG A 11 -1.87 -0.65 -11.62
C ARG A 11 -2.51 -1.81 -10.87
N ARG A 12 -3.63 -1.55 -10.22
CA ARG A 12 -4.45 -2.59 -9.62
C ARG A 12 -5.88 -2.46 -10.13
N ASP A 13 -6.46 -3.59 -10.54
CA ASP A 13 -7.87 -3.67 -10.95
C ASP A 13 -8.64 -4.71 -10.14
N SER A 14 -8.04 -5.18 -9.06
CA SER A 14 -8.64 -6.06 -8.07
C SER A 14 -7.94 -5.83 -6.74
N ASP A 15 -8.46 -6.45 -5.68
CA ASP A 15 -7.86 -6.32 -4.35
C ASP A 15 -6.42 -6.84 -4.34
N GLY A 16 -5.54 -6.07 -3.73
CA GLY A 16 -4.17 -6.49 -3.50
C GLY A 16 -4.05 -7.37 -2.27
N ARG A 17 -2.97 -8.15 -2.22
CA ARG A 17 -2.64 -8.92 -1.02
C ARG A 17 -2.15 -7.98 0.08
N PRO A 18 -2.57 -8.16 1.33
CA PRO A 18 -2.04 -7.36 2.43
C PRO A 18 -0.54 -7.51 2.58
N GLU A 19 0.11 -6.41 2.92
CA GLU A 19 1.54 -6.36 3.12
C GLU A 19 1.89 -5.72 4.46
N LEU A 20 3.02 -6.13 4.99
CA LEU A 20 3.59 -5.58 6.22
C LEU A 20 5.11 -5.52 6.06
N HIS A 21 5.65 -4.34 6.17
CA HIS A 21 7.09 -4.11 6.06
C HIS A 21 7.61 -3.59 7.40
N ASP A 22 8.71 -4.19 7.87
CA ASP A 22 9.28 -3.82 9.17
C ASP A 22 10.15 -2.57 9.12
N ASP A 23 10.77 -2.29 7.98
CA ASP A 23 11.79 -1.27 7.87
C ASP A 23 11.62 -0.36 6.64
N ILE A 24 10.44 -0.36 6.05
CA ILE A 24 10.15 0.43 4.85
C ILE A 24 8.89 1.26 5.08
N ILE A 25 8.99 2.53 4.68
CA ILE A 25 7.85 3.44 4.61
C ILE A 25 7.42 3.50 3.15
N ASP A 26 6.14 3.34 2.89
CA ASP A 26 5.58 3.51 1.56
C ASP A 26 4.98 4.91 1.42
N VAL A 27 5.43 5.65 0.41
CA VAL A 27 4.80 6.91 0.01
C VAL A 27 4.17 6.67 -1.35
N VAL A 28 2.89 6.98 -1.46
CA VAL A 28 2.07 6.60 -2.61
C VAL A 28 1.42 7.84 -3.20
N PHE A 29 1.58 8.01 -4.51
CA PHE A 29 0.98 9.12 -5.26
C PHE A 29 -0.04 8.52 -6.22
N VAL A 30 -1.32 8.68 -5.91
CA VAL A 30 -2.40 8.10 -6.72
C VAL A 30 -2.56 8.92 -7.99
N GLN A 31 -2.46 8.25 -9.15
CA GLN A 31 -2.46 8.91 -10.45
C GLN A 31 -3.81 8.84 -11.14
N SER A 32 -4.53 7.74 -11.00
CA SER A 32 -5.83 7.58 -11.64
C SER A 32 -6.69 6.59 -10.89
N GLY A 33 -7.99 6.63 -11.15
CA GLY A 33 -8.93 5.71 -10.58
C GLY A 33 -9.26 6.02 -9.13
N GLU A 34 -9.89 5.05 -8.48
CA GLU A 34 -10.25 5.15 -7.07
C GLU A 34 -10.33 3.76 -6.45
N GLY A 35 -10.15 3.71 -5.15
CA GLY A 35 -10.22 2.48 -4.38
C GLY A 35 -10.25 2.79 -2.90
N THR A 36 -9.84 1.83 -2.10
CA THR A 36 -9.78 1.97 -0.64
C THR A 36 -8.44 1.47 -0.14
N LEU A 37 -7.81 2.23 0.74
CA LEU A 37 -6.64 1.76 1.48
C LEU A 37 -7.12 1.25 2.83
N LEU A 38 -6.88 -0.04 3.10
CA LEU A 38 -7.08 -0.64 4.41
C LEU A 38 -5.74 -0.62 5.12
N VAL A 39 -5.66 0.00 6.30
CA VAL A 39 -4.39 0.20 6.99
C VAL A 39 -4.55 0.00 8.48
N GLY A 40 -3.52 -0.58 9.10
CA GLY A 40 -3.53 -0.90 10.53
C GLY A 40 -4.13 -2.26 10.80
N GLY A 41 -4.56 -2.48 12.02
CA GLY A 41 -5.09 -3.77 12.43
C GLY A 41 -4.01 -4.82 12.63
N GLU A 42 -4.38 -6.08 12.45
CA GLU A 42 -3.48 -7.21 12.66
C GLU A 42 -3.35 -8.03 11.39
N MET A 43 -2.12 -8.27 10.98
CA MET A 43 -1.84 -9.13 9.82
C MET A 43 -2.08 -10.58 10.19
N ILE A 44 -2.93 -11.26 9.41
CA ILE A 44 -3.17 -12.68 9.51
C ILE A 44 -2.43 -13.34 8.34
N GLY A 45 -1.55 -14.25 8.66
CA GLY A 45 -0.70 -14.89 7.67
C GLY A 45 0.55 -14.07 7.35
N ARG A 46 1.21 -14.44 6.28
CA ARG A 46 2.47 -13.80 5.88
C ARG A 46 2.22 -12.69 4.88
N SER A 47 3.03 -11.63 4.98
CA SER A 47 2.95 -10.50 4.07
C SER A 47 3.02 -10.93 2.61
N ASN A 48 2.13 -10.38 1.80
CA ASN A 48 2.08 -10.57 0.35
C ASN A 48 2.01 -12.03 -0.09
N THR A 49 1.23 -12.83 0.63
CA THR A 49 1.03 -14.24 0.27
C THR A 49 -0.46 -14.54 0.07
N PRO A 50 -0.79 -15.59 -0.71
CA PRO A 50 -2.19 -15.99 -0.86
C PRO A 50 -2.80 -16.35 0.48
N GLY A 51 -4.02 -15.88 0.72
CA GLY A 51 -4.73 -16.17 1.95
C GLY A 51 -4.39 -15.25 3.12
N SER A 52 -3.45 -14.34 2.96
CA SER A 52 -3.20 -13.33 3.99
C SER A 52 -4.38 -12.37 4.10
N ALA A 53 -4.58 -11.81 5.29
CA ALA A 53 -5.68 -10.91 5.56
C ALA A 53 -5.29 -9.91 6.64
N ILE A 54 -6.07 -8.85 6.77
CA ILE A 54 -5.96 -7.90 7.86
C ILE A 54 -7.23 -7.98 8.69
N ASN A 55 -7.06 -8.21 9.99
CA ASN A 55 -8.17 -8.20 10.93
C ASN A 55 -8.25 -6.80 11.55
N GLY A 56 -9.39 -6.14 11.39
CA GLY A 56 -9.56 -4.76 11.84
C GLY A 56 -8.95 -3.75 10.88
N GLY A 57 -8.36 -2.72 11.42
CA GLY A 57 -7.79 -1.64 10.62
C GLY A 57 -8.81 -0.58 10.26
N VAL A 58 -8.36 0.42 9.53
CA VAL A 58 -9.18 1.57 9.10
C VAL A 58 -9.18 1.63 7.58
N ARG A 59 -10.34 1.95 7.02
CA ARG A 59 -10.50 2.11 5.57
C ARG A 59 -10.53 3.58 5.21
N TYR A 60 -9.68 3.96 4.25
CA TYR A 60 -9.64 5.30 3.70
C TYR A 60 -9.93 5.25 2.21
N PRO A 61 -10.95 5.99 1.72
CA PRO A 61 -11.13 6.10 0.28
C PRO A 61 -9.94 6.85 -0.33
N VAL A 62 -9.47 6.38 -1.47
CA VAL A 62 -8.35 6.98 -2.18
C VAL A 62 -8.72 7.21 -3.64
N ALA A 63 -8.25 8.31 -4.20
CA ALA A 63 -8.56 8.69 -5.57
C ALA A 63 -7.39 9.47 -6.17
N ALA A 64 -7.47 9.71 -7.46
CA ALA A 64 -6.43 10.46 -8.18
C ALA A 64 -6.12 11.78 -7.49
N GLY A 65 -4.84 12.07 -7.32
CA GLY A 65 -4.36 13.25 -6.63
C GLY A 65 -4.03 13.06 -5.16
N ASP A 66 -4.45 11.95 -4.56
CA ASP A 66 -4.14 11.69 -3.17
C ASP A 66 -2.69 11.27 -2.99
N VAL A 67 -2.12 11.64 -1.86
CA VAL A 67 -0.80 11.21 -1.42
C VAL A 67 -0.97 10.45 -0.12
N LEU A 68 -0.44 9.23 -0.09
CA LEU A 68 -0.57 8.35 1.07
C LEU A 68 0.80 8.12 1.69
N HIS A 69 0.83 8.07 3.01
CA HIS A 69 2.03 7.73 3.76
C HIS A 69 1.70 6.53 4.64
N ILE A 70 2.36 5.41 4.38
CA ILE A 70 2.15 4.18 5.14
C ILE A 70 3.41 3.91 5.96
N PRO A 71 3.36 4.09 7.28
CA PRO A 71 4.53 3.87 8.13
C PRO A 71 4.98 2.42 8.10
N ALA A 72 6.24 2.20 8.48
CA ALA A 72 6.75 0.86 8.71
C ALA A 72 5.94 0.15 9.80
N ARG A 73 5.95 -1.15 9.80
CA ARG A 73 5.27 -2.00 10.79
C ARG A 73 3.76 -1.80 10.83
N THR A 74 3.20 -1.40 9.70
CA THR A 74 1.76 -1.13 9.59
C THR A 74 1.18 -2.01 8.50
N PRO A 75 0.30 -2.95 8.85
CA PRO A 75 -0.37 -3.75 7.84
C PRO A 75 -1.17 -2.86 6.90
N HIS A 76 -1.16 -3.17 5.60
CA HIS A 76 -1.92 -2.39 4.63
C HIS A 76 -2.26 -3.22 3.40
N GLY A 77 -3.34 -2.83 2.74
CA GLY A 77 -3.76 -3.43 1.50
C GLY A 77 -4.68 -2.51 0.73
N TYR A 78 -4.72 -2.68 -0.58
CA TYR A 78 -5.59 -1.89 -1.46
C TYR A 78 -6.78 -2.72 -1.86
N LEU A 79 -7.96 -2.13 -1.73
CA LEU A 79 -9.22 -2.75 -2.14
C LEU A 79 -9.74 -2.00 -3.36
N VAL A 80 -10.02 -2.74 -4.41
CA VAL A 80 -10.52 -2.17 -5.67
C VAL A 80 -11.80 -2.89 -6.04
N PRO A 81 -12.91 -2.18 -6.21
CA PRO A 81 -14.17 -2.82 -6.56
C PRO A 81 -14.12 -3.42 -7.98
N ASP A 82 -14.98 -4.38 -8.23
CA ASP A 82 -15.10 -5.00 -9.54
C ASP A 82 -15.36 -3.92 -10.61
N GLY A 83 -14.63 -4.00 -11.71
CA GLY A 83 -14.72 -3.04 -12.80
C GLY A 83 -13.98 -1.73 -12.55
N GLY A 84 -13.42 -1.55 -11.35
CA GLY A 84 -12.64 -0.37 -11.03
C GLY A 84 -11.15 -0.58 -11.26
N HIS A 85 -10.39 0.47 -11.04
CA HIS A 85 -8.93 0.41 -11.04
C HIS A 85 -8.35 1.56 -10.25
N ILE A 86 -7.08 1.39 -9.88
CA ILE A 86 -6.26 2.46 -9.30
C ILE A 86 -4.86 2.34 -9.88
N THR A 87 -4.26 3.45 -10.25
CA THR A 87 -2.84 3.50 -10.59
C THR A 87 -2.14 4.46 -9.66
N TYR A 88 -0.92 4.10 -9.28
CA TYR A 88 -0.16 4.93 -8.37
C TYR A 88 1.33 4.76 -8.57
N VAL A 89 2.07 5.80 -8.18
CA VAL A 89 3.52 5.74 -8.06
C VAL A 89 3.84 5.43 -6.62
N LEU A 90 4.62 4.38 -6.42
CA LEU A 90 5.06 3.94 -5.09
C LEU A 90 6.53 4.32 -4.92
N VAL A 91 6.81 5.02 -3.82
CA VAL A 91 8.18 5.34 -3.42
C VAL A 91 8.42 4.66 -2.08
N ARG A 92 9.43 3.80 -2.02
CA ARG A 92 9.81 3.12 -0.79
C ARG A 92 11.02 3.79 -0.19
N VAL A 93 10.92 4.12 1.09
CA VAL A 93 11.94 4.85 1.81
C VAL A 93 12.31 4.04 3.05
N PRO A 94 13.61 3.90 3.36
CA PRO A 94 13.99 3.25 4.61
C PRO A 94 13.39 3.98 5.81
N ALA A 95 12.81 3.22 6.75
CA ALA A 95 12.22 3.78 7.95
C ALA A 95 13.28 4.32 8.90
N PHE A 96 14.47 3.72 8.86
CA PHE A 96 15.57 4.12 9.71
C PHE A 96 16.60 4.82 8.85
N GLY A 97 16.80 6.09 9.08
CA GLY A 97 17.74 6.88 8.34
C GLY A 97 19.14 6.33 8.49
N GLY A 98 19.84 6.27 7.43
CA GLY A 98 21.18 5.73 7.47
C GLY A 98 22.15 6.68 6.92
#